data_eff6f496e5d57c38374076fb13d01de4
#
_entry.id   eff6f496e5d57c38374076fb13d01de4
#
_cell.length_a   1.000
_cell.length_b   1.000
_cell.length_c   1.000
_cell.angle_alpha   90.00
_cell.angle_beta   90.00
_cell.angle_gamma   90.00
#
_symmetry.space_group_name_H-M   'P 1'
#
loop_
_entity.id
_entity.type
_entity.pdbx_description
1 polymer ?
#
loop_
_entity_poly.entity_id
_entity_poly.type
_entity_poly.pdbx_seq_one_letter_code
_entity_poly.pdbx_strand_id
1 'polypeptide(L)'
;MAASALSRACLKEVQPVTGLPMTQSAPNSNDEAAFPPPGQPVMGRINRLGLWTLYMKEVRRFFKVQLQTIWAPAITTMLFLVIFTIAMGRGDREILGVNFATFVAPGLIVMGMMQNAFANGSFSLLGGKVQGTIIDYLMPPLSNLELLLGLVGASVTRGVLVGIAVYIAMSLYPGVDLTLHHPWAVVWFGLMGAIMLSLLGVLTSIWAEKFDHNAAVTNFIVAPLSLLSGTFYVIDNLAPFFQSISRLNPFFYVISGFRFGFLGQSDIGDTNMAVLHGALGLGVLNAVLAVLTYLVLRTGWKLRS
;
A
#
# COMPACT_ATOMS: atom_id res chain seq x y z
N MET A 1 -39.88 -18.09 56.85
CA MET A 1 -41.28 -17.83 56.62
C MET A 1 -41.52 -16.42 56.10
N ALA A 2 -40.95 -16.03 54.96
CA ALA A 2 -41.21 -14.71 54.37
C ALA A 2 -41.03 -14.65 52.85
N ALA A 3 -40.91 -15.80 52.17
CA ALA A 3 -40.65 -15.86 50.71
C ALA A 3 -41.82 -16.43 49.88
N SER A 4 -42.99 -16.67 50.50
CA SER A 4 -44.13 -17.26 49.76
C SER A 4 -45.30 -16.30 49.52
N ALA A 5 -45.19 -15.06 49.91
CA ALA A 5 -46.32 -14.06 49.85
C ALA A 5 -46.24 -13.12 48.63
N LEU A 6 -45.12 -13.06 47.88
CA LEU A 6 -44.93 -12.13 46.76
C LEU A 6 -45.24 -12.73 45.38
N SER A 7 -45.54 -14.04 45.30
CA SER A 7 -45.82 -14.71 44.02
C SER A 7 -47.31 -14.76 43.64
N ARG A 8 -48.21 -14.24 44.44
CA ARG A 8 -49.67 -14.31 44.15
C ARG A 8 -50.35 -12.98 43.82
N ALA A 9 -49.59 -11.88 43.75
CA ALA A 9 -50.18 -10.56 43.47
C ALA A 9 -50.09 -10.11 42.00
N CYS A 10 -49.51 -10.86 41.11
CA CYS A 10 -49.28 -10.45 39.71
C CYS A 10 -50.09 -11.19 38.65
N LEU A 11 -51.10 -11.99 39.09
CA LEU A 11 -52.06 -12.61 38.18
C LEU A 11 -53.43 -11.97 38.39
N LYS A 12 -53.54 -10.66 38.18
CA LYS A 12 -54.82 -10.01 37.94
C LYS A 12 -55.14 -10.14 36.46
N GLU A 13 -56.12 -11.02 36.21
CA GLU A 13 -57.02 -11.09 35.06
C GLU A 13 -56.89 -9.95 34.07
N VAL A 14 -56.28 -10.23 32.92
CA VAL A 14 -56.51 -9.46 31.68
C VAL A 14 -57.87 -9.91 31.17
N GLN A 15 -58.91 -9.14 31.43
CA GLN A 15 -60.21 -9.34 30.80
C GLN A 15 -60.10 -9.15 29.29
N PRO A 16 -60.66 -10.03 28.45
CA PRO A 16 -60.71 -9.83 27.01
C PRO A 16 -61.57 -8.59 26.72
N VAL A 17 -61.02 -7.58 26.09
CA VAL A 17 -61.76 -6.45 25.51
C VAL A 17 -62.53 -6.99 24.30
N THR A 18 -63.74 -7.52 24.58
CA THR A 18 -64.72 -7.82 23.57
C THR A 18 -65.41 -6.55 23.15
N GLY A 19 -65.15 -6.07 21.94
CA GLY A 19 -66.02 -5.04 21.36
C GLY A 19 -65.36 -3.95 20.52
N LEU A 20 -64.35 -4.28 19.73
CA LEU A 20 -64.03 -3.44 18.56
C LEU A 20 -64.33 -4.26 17.28
N PRO A 21 -65.21 -3.80 16.40
CA PRO A 21 -65.38 -4.45 15.11
C PRO A 21 -64.10 -4.25 14.32
N MET A 22 -63.31 -5.30 14.22
CA MET A 22 -62.23 -5.36 13.23
C MET A 22 -62.89 -5.41 11.85
N THR A 23 -63.30 -4.27 11.34
CA THR A 23 -63.37 -4.09 9.91
C THR A 23 -61.95 -4.13 9.36
N GLN A 24 -61.46 -5.36 9.15
CA GLN A 24 -60.36 -5.55 8.23
C GLN A 24 -60.88 -5.14 6.84
N SER A 25 -60.79 -3.87 6.52
CA SER A 25 -60.78 -3.47 5.13
C SER A 25 -59.55 -4.15 4.52
N ALA A 26 -59.78 -5.07 3.60
CA ALA A 26 -58.70 -5.61 2.78
C ALA A 26 -57.83 -4.44 2.28
N PRO A 27 -56.50 -4.48 2.39
CA PRO A 27 -55.67 -3.41 1.91
C PRO A 27 -56.01 -3.15 0.45
N ASN A 28 -56.44 -1.92 0.18
CA ASN A 28 -56.81 -1.51 -1.15
C ASN A 28 -55.53 -1.70 -2.00
N SER A 29 -55.65 -2.41 -3.12
CA SER A 29 -54.52 -2.67 -4.04
C SER A 29 -53.85 -1.40 -4.57
N ASN A 30 -54.42 -0.23 -4.27
CA ASN A 30 -53.85 1.09 -4.58
C ASN A 30 -52.98 1.67 -3.46
N ASP A 31 -52.96 1.09 -2.24
CA ASP A 31 -52.10 1.55 -1.15
C ASP A 31 -50.68 0.93 -1.19
N GLU A 32 -50.46 -0.08 -2.04
CA GLU A 32 -49.13 -0.61 -2.30
C GLU A 32 -48.19 0.36 -3.08
N ALA A 33 -48.73 1.49 -3.53
CA ALA A 33 -47.94 2.49 -4.29
C ALA A 33 -47.28 3.59 -3.44
N ALA A 34 -47.44 3.56 -2.11
CA ALA A 34 -46.94 4.62 -1.24
C ALA A 34 -45.41 4.61 -1.07
N PHE A 35 -44.74 3.47 -1.30
CA PHE A 35 -43.30 3.38 -1.34
C PHE A 35 -42.88 2.65 -2.61
N PRO A 36 -42.06 3.28 -3.47
CA PRO A 36 -41.45 2.52 -4.55
C PRO A 36 -40.69 1.34 -3.93
N PRO A 37 -40.76 0.15 -4.53
CA PRO A 37 -40.02 -1.00 -4.05
C PRO A 37 -38.57 -0.56 -3.88
N PRO A 38 -37.89 -0.93 -2.75
CA PRO A 38 -36.53 -0.52 -2.52
C PRO A 38 -35.73 -0.85 -3.78
N GLY A 39 -35.22 0.19 -4.44
CA GLY A 39 -34.56 0.04 -5.72
C GLY A 39 -33.45 -1.01 -5.55
N GLN A 40 -33.56 -2.14 -6.24
CA GLN A 40 -32.46 -3.08 -6.29
C GLN A 40 -31.28 -2.28 -6.81
N PRO A 41 -30.16 -2.20 -6.04
CA PRO A 41 -29.02 -1.45 -6.50
C PRO A 41 -28.57 -2.08 -7.82
N VAL A 42 -28.79 -1.37 -8.93
CA VAL A 42 -28.32 -1.78 -10.25
C VAL A 42 -26.81 -1.60 -10.22
N MET A 43 -26.11 -2.60 -9.68
CA MET A 43 -24.68 -2.63 -9.69
C MET A 43 -24.24 -2.97 -11.11
N GLY A 44 -23.63 -1.99 -11.76
CA GLY A 44 -22.92 -2.24 -13.01
C GLY A 44 -21.80 -3.28 -12.80
N ARG A 45 -21.20 -3.77 -13.88
CA ARG A 45 -20.05 -4.69 -13.83
C ARG A 45 -18.90 -4.24 -12.92
N ILE A 46 -18.78 -2.94 -12.66
CA ILE A 46 -17.77 -2.32 -11.80
C ILE A 46 -18.49 -1.39 -10.83
N ASN A 47 -18.31 -1.64 -9.54
CA ASN A 47 -18.81 -0.77 -8.48
C ASN A 47 -17.85 0.41 -8.25
N ARG A 48 -17.90 1.41 -9.14
CA ARG A 48 -17.00 2.60 -9.06
C ARG A 48 -17.15 3.35 -7.74
N LEU A 49 -18.35 3.45 -7.20
CA LEU A 49 -18.59 4.14 -5.94
C LEU A 49 -17.96 3.41 -4.77
N GLY A 50 -18.12 2.08 -4.71
CA GLY A 50 -17.52 1.25 -3.68
C GLY A 50 -15.99 1.27 -3.75
N LEU A 51 -15.42 1.15 -4.96
CA LEU A 51 -13.97 1.27 -5.18
C LEU A 51 -13.43 2.63 -4.69
N TRP A 52 -14.10 3.73 -5.07
CA TRP A 52 -13.70 5.07 -4.65
C TRP A 52 -13.80 5.25 -3.13
N THR A 53 -14.86 4.74 -2.52
CA THR A 53 -15.06 4.81 -1.09
C THR A 53 -13.97 4.04 -0.32
N LEU A 54 -13.63 2.84 -0.79
CA LEU A 54 -12.54 2.03 -0.23
C LEU A 54 -11.20 2.76 -0.37
N TYR A 55 -10.87 3.22 -1.59
CA TYR A 55 -9.66 3.98 -1.84
C TYR A 55 -9.55 5.20 -0.92
N MET A 56 -10.63 5.98 -0.81
CA MET A 56 -10.67 7.19 0.02
C MET A 56 -10.60 6.88 1.52
N LYS A 57 -11.18 5.75 1.98
CA LYS A 57 -11.02 5.24 3.35
C LYS A 57 -9.54 5.01 3.67
N GLU A 58 -8.82 4.33 2.79
CA GLU A 58 -7.40 4.03 2.94
C GLU A 58 -6.53 5.29 2.88
N VAL A 59 -6.82 6.21 1.95
CA VAL A 59 -6.14 7.50 1.85
C VAL A 59 -6.34 8.32 3.12
N ARG A 60 -7.57 8.46 3.59
CA ARG A 60 -7.86 9.20 4.84
C ARG A 60 -7.20 8.57 6.06
N ARG A 61 -7.00 7.25 6.06
CA ARG A 61 -6.33 6.53 7.15
C ARG A 61 -4.90 7.04 7.35
N PHE A 62 -4.09 7.08 6.29
CA PHE A 62 -2.70 7.54 6.42
C PHE A 62 -2.58 9.07 6.56
N PHE A 63 -3.53 9.85 6.00
CA PHE A 63 -3.53 11.29 6.19
C PHE A 63 -3.83 11.72 7.63
N LYS A 64 -4.60 10.95 8.39
CA LYS A 64 -4.83 11.25 9.83
C LYS A 64 -3.54 11.26 10.64
N VAL A 65 -2.52 10.53 10.20
CA VAL A 65 -1.21 10.41 10.86
C VAL A 65 -0.09 10.88 9.94
N GLN A 66 -0.33 11.92 9.12
CA GLN A 66 0.59 12.40 8.07
C GLN A 66 1.98 12.76 8.60
N LEU A 67 2.10 13.29 9.82
CA LEU A 67 3.40 13.61 10.42
C LEU A 67 4.29 12.36 10.49
N GLN A 68 3.73 11.23 10.91
CA GLN A 68 4.45 9.96 11.02
C GLN A 68 4.61 9.26 9.67
N THR A 69 3.64 9.41 8.78
CA THR A 69 3.59 8.60 7.55
C THR A 69 4.26 9.25 6.34
N ILE A 70 4.37 10.58 6.33
CA ILE A 70 4.95 11.34 5.21
C ILE A 70 6.20 12.11 5.66
N TRP A 71 6.07 12.92 6.71
CA TRP A 71 7.15 13.81 7.12
C TRP A 71 8.28 13.08 7.87
N ALA A 72 7.97 12.13 8.75
CA ALA A 72 9.01 11.38 9.45
C ALA A 72 9.92 10.59 8.48
N PRO A 73 9.42 9.84 7.49
CA PRO A 73 10.27 9.23 6.47
C PRO A 73 11.10 10.24 5.69
N ALA A 74 10.56 11.41 5.34
CA ALA A 74 11.30 12.44 4.61
C ALA A 74 12.48 12.97 5.42
N ILE A 75 12.25 13.30 6.70
CA ILE A 75 13.29 13.77 7.61
C ILE A 75 14.35 12.68 7.85
N THR A 76 13.91 11.45 8.10
CA THR A 76 14.84 10.33 8.35
C THR A 76 15.70 10.05 7.11
N THR A 77 15.11 10.08 5.92
CA THR A 77 15.86 9.83 4.67
C THR A 77 16.83 10.97 4.38
N MET A 78 16.43 12.22 4.64
CA MET A 78 17.35 13.37 4.55
C MET A 78 18.51 13.25 5.54
N LEU A 79 18.23 12.83 6.79
CA LEU A 79 19.26 12.60 7.79
C LEU A 79 20.24 11.51 7.34
N PHE A 80 19.76 10.42 6.75
CA PHE A 80 20.63 9.41 6.14
C PHE A 80 21.51 10.00 5.05
N LEU A 81 20.99 10.81 4.14
CA LEU A 81 21.77 11.48 3.11
C LEU A 81 22.90 12.32 3.74
N VAL A 82 22.56 13.15 4.73
CA VAL A 82 23.53 14.02 5.44
C VAL A 82 24.63 13.19 6.10
N ILE A 83 24.24 12.16 6.88
CA ILE A 83 25.19 11.30 7.59
C ILE A 83 26.12 10.59 6.60
N PHE A 84 25.58 9.98 5.55
CA PHE A 84 26.40 9.28 4.56
C PHE A 84 27.30 10.22 3.77
N THR A 85 26.83 11.42 3.43
CA THR A 85 27.65 12.43 2.74
C THR A 85 28.78 12.90 3.62
N ILE A 86 28.55 13.16 4.91
CA ILE A 86 29.62 13.56 5.85
C ILE A 86 30.58 12.41 6.13
N ALA A 87 30.06 11.19 6.35
CA ALA A 87 30.87 10.03 6.69
C ALA A 87 31.75 9.54 5.53
N MET A 88 31.20 9.55 4.31
CA MET A 88 31.88 9.05 3.10
C MET A 88 32.40 10.15 2.20
N GLY A 89 31.93 11.38 2.38
CA GLY A 89 32.25 12.55 1.54
C GLY A 89 33.49 13.33 1.96
N ARG A 90 34.38 12.77 2.78
CA ARG A 90 35.68 13.41 3.07
C ARG A 90 36.58 13.38 1.84
N GLY A 91 36.43 14.36 1.01
CA GLY A 91 37.13 14.53 -0.26
C GLY A 91 36.23 14.25 -1.44
N ASP A 92 36.49 14.88 -2.57
CA ASP A 92 35.76 14.84 -3.85
C ASP A 92 35.56 13.42 -4.42
N ARG A 93 34.80 12.58 -3.68
CA ARG A 93 34.51 11.22 -4.15
C ARG A 93 33.39 11.31 -5.17
N GLU A 94 33.78 11.34 -6.41
CA GLU A 94 32.88 11.19 -7.56
C GLU A 94 32.58 9.72 -7.78
N ILE A 95 31.29 9.43 -7.96
CA ILE A 95 30.78 8.12 -8.39
C ILE A 95 30.03 8.35 -9.70
N LEU A 96 30.43 7.66 -10.76
CA LEU A 96 29.90 7.87 -12.11
C LEU A 96 29.99 9.34 -12.58
N GLY A 97 31.04 10.06 -12.20
CA GLY A 97 31.26 11.48 -12.59
C GLY A 97 30.33 12.48 -11.88
N VAL A 98 29.61 12.08 -10.84
CA VAL A 98 28.77 12.95 -10.03
C VAL A 98 29.14 12.86 -8.55
N ASN A 99 28.81 13.90 -7.79
CA ASN A 99 29.04 13.92 -6.35
C ASN A 99 28.26 12.77 -5.67
N PHE A 100 28.84 12.16 -4.65
CA PHE A 100 28.27 11.05 -3.88
C PHE A 100 26.82 11.31 -3.43
N ALA A 101 26.51 12.53 -2.95
CA ALA A 101 25.16 12.91 -2.53
C ALA A 101 24.16 12.85 -3.70
N THR A 102 24.54 13.35 -4.87
CA THR A 102 23.71 13.29 -6.10
C THR A 102 23.50 11.87 -6.58
N PHE A 103 24.49 10.98 -6.42
CA PHE A 103 24.37 9.56 -6.77
C PHE A 103 23.38 8.80 -5.86
N VAL A 104 23.41 9.06 -4.54
CA VAL A 104 22.63 8.34 -3.53
C VAL A 104 21.18 8.84 -3.45
N ALA A 105 20.95 10.14 -3.68
CA ALA A 105 19.66 10.78 -3.48
C ALA A 105 18.48 10.10 -4.25
N PRO A 106 18.58 9.81 -5.57
CA PRO A 106 17.49 9.11 -6.28
C PRO A 106 17.18 7.73 -5.72
N GLY A 107 18.22 6.99 -5.31
CA GLY A 107 18.07 5.67 -4.66
C GLY A 107 17.30 5.76 -3.36
N LEU A 108 17.60 6.75 -2.52
CA LEU A 108 16.90 7.00 -1.25
C LEU A 108 15.45 7.44 -1.46
N ILE A 109 15.17 8.27 -2.48
CA ILE A 109 13.81 8.70 -2.82
C ILE A 109 12.94 7.48 -3.14
N VAL A 110 13.37 6.66 -4.11
CA VAL A 110 12.57 5.51 -4.54
C VAL A 110 12.49 4.42 -3.47
N MET A 111 13.55 4.21 -2.69
CA MET A 111 13.53 3.30 -1.54
C MET A 111 12.48 3.73 -0.51
N GLY A 112 12.41 5.02 -0.20
CA GLY A 112 11.38 5.59 0.68
C GLY A 112 9.96 5.39 0.11
N MET A 113 9.76 5.60 -1.20
CA MET A 113 8.50 5.33 -1.89
C MET A 113 8.05 3.88 -1.72
N MET A 114 8.94 2.95 -2.03
CA MET A 114 8.68 1.52 -2.00
C MET A 114 8.33 1.03 -0.60
N GLN A 115 9.14 1.37 0.40
CA GLN A 115 8.93 0.96 1.79
C GLN A 115 7.61 1.50 2.35
N ASN A 116 7.23 2.74 2.01
CA ASN A 116 5.97 3.30 2.45
C ASN A 116 4.75 2.73 1.70
N ALA A 117 4.89 2.36 0.44
CA ALA A 117 3.88 1.62 -0.30
C ALA A 117 3.66 0.22 0.33
N PHE A 118 4.75 -0.51 0.65
CA PHE A 118 4.68 -1.78 1.39
C PHE A 118 3.98 -1.61 2.73
N ALA A 119 4.42 -0.66 3.54
CA ALA A 119 3.85 -0.41 4.86
C ALA A 119 2.33 -0.15 4.78
N ASN A 120 1.86 0.65 3.82
CA ASN A 120 0.42 0.88 3.68
C ASN A 120 -0.34 -0.39 3.30
N GLY A 121 0.14 -1.13 2.29
CA GLY A 121 -0.48 -2.38 1.83
C GLY A 121 -0.51 -3.45 2.92
N SER A 122 0.59 -3.59 3.67
CA SER A 122 0.72 -4.60 4.72
C SER A 122 -0.14 -4.32 5.96
N PHE A 123 -0.41 -3.06 6.27
CA PHE A 123 -1.29 -2.69 7.39
C PHE A 123 -2.78 -2.62 7.02
N SER A 124 -3.15 -2.64 5.73
CA SER A 124 -4.54 -2.46 5.30
C SER A 124 -5.48 -3.53 5.85
N LEU A 125 -5.31 -4.77 5.43
CA LEU A 125 -6.16 -5.88 5.90
C LEU A 125 -5.74 -6.39 7.27
N LEU A 126 -4.45 -6.36 7.59
CA LEU A 126 -3.94 -6.80 8.89
C LEU A 126 -4.54 -5.98 10.04
N GLY A 127 -4.63 -4.65 9.86
CA GLY A 127 -5.28 -3.79 10.85
C GLY A 127 -6.73 -4.18 11.11
N GLY A 128 -7.47 -4.51 10.05
CA GLY A 128 -8.84 -5.02 10.15
C GLY A 128 -8.93 -6.36 10.87
N LYS A 129 -7.99 -7.29 10.60
CA LYS A 129 -7.93 -8.59 11.29
C LYS A 129 -7.68 -8.44 12.79
N VAL A 130 -6.65 -7.67 13.16
CA VAL A 130 -6.27 -7.50 14.58
C VAL A 130 -7.34 -6.75 15.38
N GLN A 131 -8.05 -5.81 14.74
CA GLN A 131 -9.14 -5.05 15.37
C GLN A 131 -10.51 -5.74 15.29
N GLY A 132 -10.62 -6.90 14.62
CA GLY A 132 -11.89 -7.59 14.39
C GLY A 132 -12.82 -6.90 13.39
N THR A 133 -12.34 -5.89 12.67
CA THR A 133 -13.12 -5.11 11.67
C THR A 133 -12.88 -5.55 10.23
N ILE A 134 -12.31 -6.74 10.02
CA ILE A 134 -12.07 -7.28 8.67
C ILE A 134 -13.36 -7.40 7.86
N ILE A 135 -14.48 -7.60 8.55
CA ILE A 135 -15.80 -7.72 7.95
C ILE A 135 -16.19 -6.46 7.17
N ASP A 136 -15.73 -5.27 7.59
CA ASP A 136 -15.96 -4.00 6.91
C ASP A 136 -15.31 -3.91 5.52
N TYR A 137 -14.35 -4.79 5.23
CA TYR A 137 -13.72 -4.93 3.92
C TYR A 137 -14.38 -5.99 3.06
N LEU A 138 -14.98 -7.02 3.68
CA LEU A 138 -15.53 -8.19 3.01
C LEU A 138 -17.05 -8.11 2.76
N MET A 139 -17.80 -7.35 3.59
CA MET A 139 -19.24 -7.19 3.43
C MET A 139 -19.66 -6.26 2.26
N PRO A 140 -18.94 -5.16 1.96
CA PRO A 140 -19.32 -4.34 0.82
C PRO A 140 -19.33 -5.17 -0.46
N PRO A 141 -20.27 -4.92 -1.39
CA PRO A 141 -20.38 -5.65 -2.64
C PRO A 141 -19.28 -5.21 -3.62
N LEU A 142 -18.04 -5.52 -3.26
CA LEU A 142 -16.85 -5.28 -4.05
C LEU A 142 -16.34 -6.59 -4.64
N SER A 143 -15.98 -6.56 -5.91
CA SER A 143 -15.25 -7.66 -6.51
C SER A 143 -13.82 -7.74 -5.95
N ASN A 144 -13.20 -8.93 -5.97
CA ASN A 144 -11.82 -9.10 -5.51
C ASN A 144 -10.82 -8.20 -6.27
N LEU A 145 -11.13 -7.88 -7.53
CA LEU A 145 -10.32 -6.96 -8.33
C LEU A 145 -10.45 -5.51 -7.81
N GLU A 146 -11.66 -5.06 -7.52
CA GLU A 146 -11.92 -3.73 -6.96
C GLU A 146 -11.28 -3.57 -5.58
N LEU A 147 -11.36 -4.61 -4.75
CA LEU A 147 -10.69 -4.65 -3.46
C LEU A 147 -9.17 -4.49 -3.64
N LEU A 148 -8.57 -5.28 -4.54
CA LEU A 148 -7.14 -5.21 -4.83
C LEU A 148 -6.74 -3.83 -5.35
N LEU A 149 -7.46 -3.29 -6.33
CA LEU A 149 -7.16 -1.98 -6.91
C LEU A 149 -7.29 -0.83 -5.89
N GLY A 150 -8.29 -0.89 -5.02
CA GLY A 150 -8.46 0.10 -3.96
C GLY A 150 -7.30 0.10 -2.97
N LEU A 151 -6.89 -1.09 -2.50
CA LEU A 151 -5.80 -1.24 -1.54
C LEU A 151 -4.43 -0.87 -2.15
N VAL A 152 -4.14 -1.39 -3.35
CA VAL A 152 -2.87 -1.10 -4.07
C VAL A 152 -2.82 0.37 -4.48
N GLY A 153 -3.90 0.92 -5.01
CA GLY A 153 -3.97 2.32 -5.41
C GLY A 153 -3.69 3.28 -4.25
N ALA A 154 -4.31 3.07 -3.09
CA ALA A 154 -4.05 3.88 -1.91
C ALA A 154 -2.61 3.74 -1.39
N SER A 155 -2.04 2.52 -1.47
CA SER A 155 -0.67 2.25 -1.05
C SER A 155 0.35 2.94 -1.98
N VAL A 156 0.14 2.88 -3.28
CA VAL A 156 0.95 3.58 -4.28
C VAL A 156 0.86 5.09 -4.08
N THR A 157 -0.34 5.62 -3.86
CA THR A 157 -0.53 7.06 -3.57
C THR A 157 0.28 7.50 -2.37
N ARG A 158 0.26 6.74 -1.26
CA ARG A 158 1.11 7.04 -0.09
C ARG A 158 2.59 6.98 -0.45
N GLY A 159 3.04 5.95 -1.17
CA GLY A 159 4.44 5.84 -1.60
C GLY A 159 4.87 7.04 -2.43
N VAL A 160 4.07 7.44 -3.42
CA VAL A 160 4.35 8.62 -4.27
C VAL A 160 4.42 9.91 -3.46
N LEU A 161 3.47 10.14 -2.53
CA LEU A 161 3.49 11.33 -1.67
C LEU A 161 4.75 11.39 -0.80
N VAL A 162 5.17 10.25 -0.24
CA VAL A 162 6.43 10.17 0.50
C VAL A 162 7.62 10.44 -0.42
N GLY A 163 7.64 9.87 -1.62
CA GLY A 163 8.70 10.13 -2.60
C GLY A 163 8.81 11.61 -2.95
N ILE A 164 7.69 12.29 -3.16
CA ILE A 164 7.65 13.74 -3.40
C ILE A 164 8.18 14.51 -2.18
N ALA A 165 7.76 14.14 -0.97
CA ALA A 165 8.23 14.80 0.25
C ALA A 165 9.75 14.62 0.45
N VAL A 166 10.27 13.41 0.19
CA VAL A 166 11.72 13.12 0.24
C VAL A 166 12.46 13.90 -0.85
N TYR A 167 11.91 13.93 -2.08
CA TYR A 167 12.50 14.71 -3.18
C TYR A 167 12.63 16.20 -2.82
N ILE A 168 11.55 16.79 -2.27
CA ILE A 168 11.58 18.19 -1.82
C ILE A 168 12.61 18.37 -0.71
N ALA A 169 12.65 17.48 0.27
CA ALA A 169 13.62 17.57 1.36
C ALA A 169 15.07 17.49 0.85
N MET A 170 15.36 16.61 -0.11
CA MET A 170 16.70 16.45 -0.68
C MET A 170 17.10 17.58 -1.61
N SER A 171 16.15 18.17 -2.33
CA SER A 171 16.41 19.34 -3.19
C SER A 171 16.84 20.60 -2.39
N LEU A 172 16.53 20.63 -1.09
CA LEU A 172 16.98 21.70 -0.19
C LEU A 172 18.41 21.50 0.32
N TYR A 173 19.00 20.31 0.10
CA TYR A 173 20.36 20.04 0.56
C TYR A 173 21.39 20.59 -0.44
N PRO A 174 22.33 21.47 0.01
CA PRO A 174 23.37 22.04 -0.85
C PRO A 174 24.28 20.94 -1.43
N GLY A 175 24.51 20.95 -2.73
CA GLY A 175 25.39 20.01 -3.42
C GLY A 175 24.69 18.74 -3.96
N VAL A 176 23.37 18.65 -3.88
CA VAL A 176 22.60 17.62 -4.58
C VAL A 176 21.99 18.22 -5.85
N ASP A 177 22.36 17.67 -6.99
CA ASP A 177 21.72 17.99 -8.26
C ASP A 177 20.71 16.90 -8.63
N LEU A 178 19.43 17.26 -8.65
CA LEU A 178 18.30 16.38 -9.00
C LEU A 178 17.69 16.80 -10.34
N THR A 179 18.53 17.14 -11.32
CA THR A 179 18.08 17.42 -12.69
C THR A 179 17.48 16.17 -13.33
N LEU A 180 16.31 16.29 -13.92
CA LEU A 180 15.60 15.19 -14.58
C LEU A 180 16.09 15.06 -16.02
N HIS A 181 16.90 14.04 -16.33
CA HIS A 181 17.35 13.72 -17.68
C HIS A 181 16.32 12.90 -18.45
N HIS A 182 15.73 11.88 -17.80
CA HIS A 182 14.72 11.00 -18.40
C HIS A 182 13.47 10.90 -17.52
N PRO A 183 12.51 11.85 -17.58
CA PRO A 183 11.32 11.87 -16.72
C PRO A 183 10.47 10.59 -16.80
N TRP A 184 10.38 9.96 -17.98
CA TRP A 184 9.66 8.72 -18.17
C TRP A 184 10.17 7.58 -17.28
N ALA A 185 11.49 7.49 -17.10
CA ALA A 185 12.10 6.45 -16.29
C ALA A 185 11.80 6.68 -14.80
N VAL A 186 11.83 7.93 -14.33
CA VAL A 186 11.45 8.27 -12.95
C VAL A 186 10.01 7.84 -12.66
N VAL A 187 9.09 8.18 -13.54
CA VAL A 187 7.67 7.82 -13.39
C VAL A 187 7.48 6.30 -13.47
N TRP A 188 8.05 5.65 -14.48
CA TRP A 188 7.88 4.21 -14.69
C TRP A 188 8.45 3.40 -13.54
N PHE A 189 9.74 3.56 -13.22
CA PHE A 189 10.40 2.77 -12.19
C PHE A 189 9.88 3.11 -10.79
N GLY A 190 9.57 4.37 -10.52
CA GLY A 190 8.95 4.78 -9.26
C GLY A 190 7.58 4.12 -9.05
N LEU A 191 6.70 4.18 -10.06
CA LEU A 191 5.37 3.54 -9.98
C LEU A 191 5.48 2.03 -9.91
N MET A 192 6.31 1.39 -10.77
CA MET A 192 6.47 -0.07 -10.76
C MET A 192 7.03 -0.58 -9.44
N GLY A 193 8.00 0.13 -8.84
CA GLY A 193 8.52 -0.18 -7.52
C GLY A 193 7.46 -0.05 -6.42
N ALA A 194 6.70 1.02 -6.43
CA ALA A 194 5.61 1.23 -5.47
C ALA A 194 4.50 0.18 -5.61
N ILE A 195 4.10 -0.19 -6.84
CA ILE A 195 3.12 -1.25 -7.12
C ILE A 195 3.64 -2.59 -6.62
N MET A 196 4.89 -2.95 -6.93
CA MET A 196 5.53 -4.19 -6.51
C MET A 196 5.48 -4.37 -5.00
N LEU A 197 5.93 -3.35 -4.26
CA LEU A 197 5.96 -3.41 -2.81
C LEU A 197 4.55 -3.31 -2.18
N SER A 198 3.63 -2.61 -2.82
CA SER A 198 2.23 -2.59 -2.40
C SER A 198 1.58 -3.98 -2.54
N LEU A 199 1.80 -4.69 -3.65
CA LEU A 199 1.30 -6.05 -3.85
C LEU A 199 1.89 -7.03 -2.84
N LEU A 200 3.20 -6.97 -2.61
CA LEU A 200 3.85 -7.75 -1.55
C LEU A 200 3.30 -7.40 -0.16
N GLY A 201 3.02 -6.12 0.10
CA GLY A 201 2.38 -5.67 1.33
C GLY A 201 0.98 -6.26 1.51
N VAL A 202 0.15 -6.23 0.47
CA VAL A 202 -1.19 -6.83 0.51
C VAL A 202 -1.11 -8.35 0.74
N LEU A 203 -0.20 -9.06 0.07
CA LEU A 203 0.04 -10.50 0.31
C LEU A 203 0.46 -10.75 1.77
N THR A 204 1.36 -9.93 2.30
CA THR A 204 1.76 -10.00 3.71
C THR A 204 0.57 -9.76 4.64
N SER A 205 -0.31 -8.79 4.34
CA SER A 205 -1.50 -8.51 5.14
C SER A 205 -2.52 -9.65 5.17
N ILE A 206 -2.59 -10.43 4.07
CA ILE A 206 -3.44 -11.62 3.99
C ILE A 206 -2.85 -12.75 4.83
N TRP A 207 -1.53 -12.95 4.74
CA TRP A 207 -0.82 -14.02 5.44
C TRP A 207 -0.68 -13.75 6.95
N ALA A 208 -0.37 -12.51 7.33
CA ALA A 208 -0.10 -12.13 8.71
C ALA A 208 -1.39 -12.13 9.56
N GLU A 209 -1.26 -12.60 10.79
CA GLU A 209 -2.32 -12.62 11.82
C GLU A 209 -2.04 -11.64 12.96
N LYS A 210 -0.76 -11.27 13.12
CA LYS A 210 -0.27 -10.34 14.15
C LYS A 210 0.65 -9.30 13.53
N PHE A 211 0.78 -8.15 14.19
CA PHE A 211 1.73 -7.11 13.76
C PHE A 211 3.18 -7.60 13.74
N ASP A 212 3.54 -8.54 14.62
CA ASP A 212 4.89 -9.12 14.67
C ASP A 212 5.24 -9.86 13.37
N HIS A 213 4.29 -10.56 12.76
CA HIS A 213 4.50 -11.23 11.47
C HIS A 213 4.85 -10.20 10.38
N ASN A 214 4.15 -9.06 10.38
CA ASN A 214 4.42 -7.98 9.43
C ASN A 214 5.80 -7.35 9.69
N ALA A 215 6.15 -7.11 10.97
CA ALA A 215 7.45 -6.60 11.35
C ALA A 215 8.59 -7.56 10.94
N ALA A 216 8.38 -8.87 11.07
CA ALA A 216 9.33 -9.89 10.62
C ALA A 216 9.57 -9.80 9.11
N VAL A 217 8.52 -9.74 8.27
CA VAL A 217 8.67 -9.59 6.81
C VAL A 217 9.40 -8.29 6.47
N THR A 218 9.05 -7.20 7.13
CA THR A 218 9.70 -5.89 6.92
C THR A 218 11.20 -5.95 7.22
N ASN A 219 11.58 -6.50 8.39
CA ASN A 219 12.95 -6.46 8.88
C ASN A 219 13.85 -7.57 8.30
N PHE A 220 13.29 -8.74 7.97
CA PHE A 220 14.09 -9.86 7.47
C PHE A 220 14.07 -10.00 5.95
N ILE A 221 13.09 -9.41 5.25
CA ILE A 221 12.97 -9.52 3.81
C ILE A 221 13.11 -8.14 3.14
N VAL A 222 12.20 -7.20 3.45
CA VAL A 222 12.13 -5.92 2.73
C VAL A 222 13.38 -5.06 3.00
N ALA A 223 13.79 -4.92 4.24
CA ALA A 223 14.93 -4.08 4.60
C ALA A 223 16.26 -4.60 4.03
N PRO A 224 16.65 -5.89 4.17
CA PRO A 224 17.87 -6.41 3.58
C PRO A 224 17.88 -6.33 2.05
N LEU A 225 16.77 -6.66 1.38
CA LEU A 225 16.67 -6.54 -0.09
C LEU A 225 16.82 -5.08 -0.55
N SER A 226 16.25 -4.12 0.21
CA SER A 226 16.42 -2.70 -0.08
C SER A 226 17.87 -2.24 0.07
N LEU A 227 18.60 -2.73 1.07
CA LEU A 227 20.01 -2.38 1.27
C LEU A 227 20.93 -3.01 0.21
N LEU A 228 20.62 -4.25 -0.21
CA LEU A 228 21.39 -4.96 -1.25
C LEU A 228 21.07 -4.51 -2.68
N SER A 229 20.28 -3.48 -2.86
CA SER A 229 19.80 -3.02 -4.16
C SER A 229 20.69 -1.96 -4.83
N GLY A 230 21.89 -1.70 -4.30
CA GLY A 230 22.82 -0.70 -4.86
C GLY A 230 22.42 0.76 -4.57
N THR A 231 21.63 1.03 -3.53
CA THR A 231 21.26 2.39 -3.14
C THR A 231 22.47 3.25 -2.80
N PHE A 232 23.47 2.69 -2.09
CA PHE A 232 24.62 3.41 -1.55
C PHE A 232 25.93 3.12 -2.27
N TYR A 233 25.96 2.21 -3.23
CA TYR A 233 27.16 1.76 -3.93
C TYR A 233 26.83 1.29 -5.34
N VAL A 234 27.85 1.26 -6.19
CA VAL A 234 27.76 0.64 -7.52
C VAL A 234 27.96 -0.87 -7.35
N ILE A 235 27.10 -1.68 -7.97
CA ILE A 235 27.13 -3.15 -7.79
C ILE A 235 28.43 -3.76 -8.28
N ASP A 236 29.07 -3.21 -9.28
CA ASP A 236 30.32 -3.72 -9.84
C ASP A 236 31.52 -3.68 -8.84
N ASN A 237 31.40 -2.89 -7.78
CA ASN A 237 32.39 -2.82 -6.71
C ASN A 237 32.23 -3.90 -5.63
N LEU A 238 31.20 -4.76 -5.73
CA LEU A 238 30.98 -5.86 -4.79
C LEU A 238 31.74 -7.14 -5.19
N ALA A 239 31.93 -8.03 -4.21
CA ALA A 239 32.40 -9.38 -4.51
C ALA A 239 31.42 -10.13 -5.43
N PRO A 240 31.91 -11.01 -6.36
CA PRO A 240 31.08 -11.64 -7.41
C PRO A 240 29.82 -12.36 -6.88
N PHE A 241 29.90 -12.93 -5.68
CA PHE A 241 28.77 -13.58 -5.02
C PHE A 241 27.63 -12.59 -4.73
N PHE A 242 27.95 -11.42 -4.16
CA PHE A 242 26.95 -10.39 -3.86
C PHE A 242 26.44 -9.70 -5.11
N GLN A 243 27.27 -9.57 -6.17
CA GLN A 243 26.80 -9.08 -7.48
C GLN A 243 25.68 -9.97 -8.05
N SER A 244 25.87 -11.29 -7.99
CA SER A 244 24.86 -12.23 -8.49
C SER A 244 23.55 -12.14 -7.73
N ILE A 245 23.60 -12.02 -6.41
CA ILE A 245 22.41 -11.82 -5.55
C ILE A 245 21.72 -10.50 -5.86
N SER A 246 22.49 -9.41 -5.99
CA SER A 246 21.94 -8.09 -6.30
C SER A 246 21.29 -8.04 -7.68
N ARG A 247 21.85 -8.68 -8.68
CA ARG A 247 21.26 -8.77 -10.03
C ARG A 247 19.98 -9.62 -10.06
N LEU A 248 19.81 -10.56 -9.12
CA LEU A 248 18.55 -11.31 -8.97
C LEU A 248 17.48 -10.51 -8.20
N ASN A 249 17.88 -9.45 -7.51
CA ASN A 249 17.01 -8.63 -6.68
C ASN A 249 16.20 -7.64 -7.53
N PRO A 250 14.86 -7.70 -7.56
CA PRO A 250 14.04 -6.76 -8.33
C PRO A 250 14.17 -5.30 -7.86
N PHE A 251 14.51 -5.08 -6.58
CA PHE A 251 14.74 -3.73 -6.04
C PHE A 251 15.91 -3.04 -6.77
N PHE A 252 16.93 -3.79 -7.17
CA PHE A 252 18.05 -3.25 -7.94
C PHE A 252 17.57 -2.60 -9.25
N TYR A 253 16.73 -3.27 -10.02
CA TYR A 253 16.22 -2.73 -11.28
C TYR A 253 15.37 -1.47 -11.08
N VAL A 254 14.59 -1.42 -9.99
CA VAL A 254 13.81 -0.22 -9.64
C VAL A 254 14.73 0.95 -9.33
N ILE A 255 15.72 0.75 -8.46
CA ILE A 255 16.60 1.84 -7.99
C ILE A 255 17.51 2.30 -9.12
N SER A 256 18.12 1.39 -9.86
CA SER A 256 19.01 1.72 -10.96
C SER A 256 18.26 2.40 -12.11
N GLY A 257 17.04 1.92 -12.46
CA GLY A 257 16.22 2.58 -13.47
C GLY A 257 15.68 3.94 -13.03
N PHE A 258 15.35 4.11 -11.74
CA PHE A 258 14.94 5.40 -11.20
C PHE A 258 16.12 6.39 -11.19
N ARG A 259 17.32 5.92 -10.85
CA ARG A 259 18.58 6.70 -10.92
C ARG A 259 18.91 7.12 -12.35
N PHE A 260 18.72 6.23 -13.33
CA PHE A 260 18.86 6.58 -14.75
C PHE A 260 18.01 7.78 -15.14
N GLY A 261 16.81 7.90 -14.57
CA GLY A 261 15.92 9.02 -14.81
C GLY A 261 16.50 10.38 -14.39
N PHE A 262 17.33 10.40 -13.35
CA PHE A 262 18.00 11.62 -12.85
C PHE A 262 19.37 11.83 -13.45
N LEU A 263 20.21 10.80 -13.46
CA LEU A 263 21.63 10.93 -13.84
C LEU A 263 21.91 10.69 -15.33
N GLY A 264 20.94 10.08 -16.06
CA GLY A 264 21.17 9.65 -17.45
C GLY A 264 22.10 8.44 -17.58
N GLN A 265 22.62 7.92 -16.46
CA GLN A 265 23.51 6.76 -16.37
C GLN A 265 22.92 5.71 -15.44
N SER A 266 23.19 4.44 -15.70
CA SER A 266 22.58 3.32 -14.96
C SER A 266 23.59 2.20 -14.73
N ASP A 267 23.52 1.58 -13.56
CA ASP A 267 24.28 0.37 -13.23
C ASP A 267 23.77 -0.90 -13.99
N ILE A 268 22.62 -0.82 -14.64
CA ILE A 268 22.06 -1.91 -15.48
C ILE A 268 22.84 -2.01 -16.80
N GLY A 269 23.47 -0.91 -17.23
CA GLY A 269 24.22 -0.77 -18.49
C GLY A 269 23.98 0.59 -19.13
N ASP A 270 24.96 1.06 -19.88
CA ASP A 270 24.95 2.41 -20.51
C ASP A 270 23.99 2.51 -21.72
N THR A 271 23.32 1.44 -22.06
CA THR A 271 22.45 1.39 -23.22
C THR A 271 20.99 1.52 -22.82
N ASN A 272 20.23 2.42 -23.46
CA ASN A 272 18.78 2.56 -23.30
C ASN A 272 18.04 1.23 -23.40
N MET A 273 18.57 0.27 -24.17
CA MET A 273 18.02 -1.08 -24.33
C MET A 273 18.13 -1.90 -23.04
N ALA A 274 19.22 -1.80 -22.28
CA ALA A 274 19.37 -2.51 -21.00
C ALA A 274 18.33 -2.00 -19.96
N VAL A 275 18.14 -0.70 -19.91
CA VAL A 275 17.11 -0.06 -19.05
C VAL A 275 15.72 -0.49 -19.48
N LEU A 276 15.45 -0.59 -20.79
CA LEU A 276 14.16 -1.04 -21.31
C LEU A 276 13.88 -2.52 -20.96
N HIS A 277 14.88 -3.41 -21.05
CA HIS A 277 14.73 -4.80 -20.60
C HIS A 277 14.42 -4.88 -19.09
N GLY A 278 15.10 -4.07 -18.27
CA GLY A 278 14.78 -3.95 -16.84
C GLY A 278 13.35 -3.46 -16.60
N ALA A 279 12.89 -2.48 -17.36
CA ALA A 279 11.53 -1.95 -17.28
C ALA A 279 10.46 -2.99 -17.65
N LEU A 280 10.71 -3.77 -18.73
CA LEU A 280 9.82 -4.86 -19.13
C LEU A 280 9.82 -5.99 -18.09
N GLY A 281 10.98 -6.38 -17.58
CA GLY A 281 11.10 -7.40 -16.54
C GLY A 281 10.30 -7.04 -15.28
N LEU A 282 10.40 -5.79 -14.84
CA LEU A 282 9.59 -5.28 -13.72
C LEU A 282 8.09 -5.27 -14.03
N GLY A 283 7.70 -4.91 -15.25
CA GLY A 283 6.31 -4.97 -15.69
C GLY A 283 5.74 -6.39 -15.61
N VAL A 284 6.48 -7.39 -16.12
CA VAL A 284 6.11 -8.80 -16.05
C VAL A 284 6.02 -9.28 -14.59
N LEU A 285 7.01 -8.95 -13.76
CA LEU A 285 7.00 -9.30 -12.34
C LEU A 285 5.78 -8.74 -11.62
N ASN A 286 5.46 -7.46 -11.86
CA ASN A 286 4.27 -6.83 -11.28
C ASN A 286 2.97 -7.49 -11.75
N ALA A 287 2.88 -7.86 -13.02
CA ALA A 287 1.72 -8.59 -13.56
C ALA A 287 1.56 -9.96 -12.87
N VAL A 288 2.66 -10.70 -12.70
CA VAL A 288 2.66 -11.99 -11.99
C VAL A 288 2.24 -11.81 -10.52
N LEU A 289 2.80 -10.83 -9.82
CA LEU A 289 2.43 -10.52 -8.44
C LEU A 289 0.96 -10.08 -8.32
N ALA A 290 0.46 -9.29 -9.25
CA ALA A 290 -0.95 -8.87 -9.26
C ALA A 290 -1.90 -10.05 -9.46
N VAL A 291 -1.58 -10.96 -10.40
CA VAL A 291 -2.35 -12.18 -10.62
C VAL A 291 -2.30 -13.08 -9.38
N LEU A 292 -1.13 -13.27 -8.78
CA LEU A 292 -0.96 -14.07 -7.56
C LEU A 292 -1.80 -13.49 -6.41
N THR A 293 -1.70 -12.18 -6.17
CA THR A 293 -2.46 -11.51 -5.11
C THR A 293 -3.97 -11.61 -5.36
N TYR A 294 -4.40 -11.44 -6.60
CA TYR A 294 -5.80 -11.62 -6.99
C TYR A 294 -6.30 -13.05 -6.72
N LEU A 295 -5.51 -14.06 -7.10
CA LEU A 295 -5.87 -15.46 -6.86
C LEU A 295 -5.97 -15.77 -5.36
N VAL A 296 -5.02 -15.28 -4.56
CA VAL A 296 -5.06 -15.44 -3.09
C VAL A 296 -6.28 -14.76 -2.49
N LEU A 297 -6.63 -13.54 -2.93
CA LEU A 297 -7.87 -12.86 -2.51
C LEU A 297 -9.11 -13.64 -2.91
N ARG A 298 -9.12 -14.21 -4.11
CA ARG A 298 -10.25 -15.00 -4.63
C ARG A 298 -10.50 -16.28 -3.81
N THR A 299 -9.45 -16.94 -3.34
CA THR A 299 -9.60 -18.14 -2.49
C THR A 299 -10.15 -17.81 -1.10
N GLY A 300 -10.04 -16.56 -0.65
CA GLY A 300 -10.41 -16.15 0.70
C GLY A 300 -9.53 -16.75 1.80
N TRP A 301 -8.36 -17.27 1.42
CA TRP A 301 -7.40 -17.89 2.35
C TRP A 301 -7.01 -16.91 3.46
N LYS A 302 -7.11 -17.35 4.72
CA LYS A 302 -6.83 -16.54 5.94
C LYS A 302 -7.62 -15.22 6.06
N LEU A 303 -8.67 -15.03 5.28
CA LEU A 303 -9.57 -13.87 5.39
C LEU A 303 -10.90 -14.25 6.05
N ARG A 304 -11.25 -15.54 6.02
CA ARG A 304 -12.53 -16.09 6.53
C ARG A 304 -12.37 -16.93 7.80
N SER A 305 -11.20 -16.87 8.44
CA SER A 305 -10.94 -17.60 9.69
C SER A 305 -11.37 -16.81 10.91
#